data_8362cc3ced41a6c5de54c66784ff718d
#
_entry.id   8362cc3ced41a6c5de54c66784ff718d
#
_cell.length_a   1.000
_cell.length_b   1.000
_cell.length_c   1.000
_cell.angle_alpha   90.00
_cell.angle_beta   90.00
_cell.angle_gamma   90.00
#
_symmetry.space_group_name_H-M   'P 1'
#
loop_
_entity.id
_entity.type
_entity.pdbx_description
1 polymer ?
#
loop_
_entity_poly.entity_id
_entity_poly.type
_entity_poly.pdbx_seq_one_letter_code
_entity_poly.pdbx_strand_id
1 'polypeptide(L)' 'MWVEFMSVPNGYVAETWKELFAAEGLSVRVIPTIGIGETISRTEPRTLYVPTGKAHVAREILRKI' A
#
# COMPACT_ATOMS: atom_id res chain seq x y z
N MET A 1 2.61 -12.71 -8.06
CA MET A 1 2.50 -12.84 -6.60
C MET A 1 2.73 -11.48 -5.92
N TRP A 2 2.07 -11.25 -4.79
CA TRP A 2 2.14 -9.97 -4.09
C TRP A 2 2.92 -10.13 -2.81
N VAL A 3 3.72 -9.13 -2.47
CA VAL A 3 4.49 -9.13 -1.22
C VAL A 3 4.18 -7.86 -0.44
N GLU A 4 4.25 -8.00 0.87
CA GLU A 4 4.04 -6.87 1.76
C GLU A 4 5.17 -5.85 1.56
N PHE A 5 4.81 -4.59 1.40
CA PHE A 5 5.80 -3.55 1.17
C PHE A 5 5.92 -2.59 2.35
N MET A 6 4.79 -2.05 2.82
CA MET A 6 4.82 -1.13 3.96
C MET A 6 3.46 -1.09 4.65
N SER A 7 3.48 -0.69 5.91
CA SER A 7 2.26 -0.47 6.67
C SER A 7 2.02 1.02 6.81
N VAL A 8 0.77 1.42 6.80
CA VAL A 8 0.38 2.81 6.98
C VAL A 8 -0.66 2.91 8.09
N PRO A 9 -0.75 4.06 8.78
CA PRO A 9 -1.60 4.16 9.97
C PRO A 9 -3.10 4.16 9.68
N ASN A 10 -3.53 4.51 8.48
CA ASN A 10 -4.96 4.56 8.19
C ASN A 10 -5.22 4.53 6.69
N GLY A 11 -6.51 4.45 6.33
CA GLY A 11 -6.92 4.34 4.94
C GLY A 11 -6.68 5.60 4.11
N TYR A 12 -6.66 6.77 4.77
CA TYR A 12 -6.40 8.02 4.05
C TYR A 12 -4.97 8.06 3.53
N VAL A 13 -4.03 7.66 4.38
CA VAL A 13 -2.62 7.59 4.01
C VAL A 13 -2.42 6.52 2.94
N ALA A 14 -3.12 5.38 3.07
CA ALA A 14 -3.04 4.31 2.09
C ALA A 14 -3.48 4.78 0.72
N GLU A 15 -4.58 5.55 0.64
CA GLU A 15 -5.08 6.07 -0.62
C GLU A 15 -4.06 7.00 -1.27
N THR A 16 -3.44 7.85 -0.47
CA THR A 16 -2.43 8.78 -0.95
C THR A 16 -1.26 8.03 -1.59
N TRP A 17 -0.75 7.03 -0.91
CA TRP A 17 0.35 6.23 -1.43
C TRP A 17 -0.05 5.46 -2.67
N LYS A 18 -1.26 4.88 -2.67
CA LYS A 18 -1.76 4.14 -3.81
C LYS A 18 -1.82 5.01 -5.06
N GLU A 19 -2.33 6.23 -4.92
CA GLU A 19 -2.41 7.16 -6.04
C GLU A 19 -1.03 7.58 -6.53
N LEU A 20 -0.11 7.80 -5.60
CA LEU A 20 1.24 8.18 -5.94
C LEU A 20 1.95 7.08 -6.73
N PHE A 21 1.86 5.83 -6.26
CA PHE A 21 2.47 4.71 -6.96
C PHE A 21 1.80 4.48 -8.32
N ALA A 22 0.49 4.65 -8.39
CA ALA A 22 -0.23 4.50 -9.65
C ALA A 22 0.23 5.52 -10.68
N ALA A 23 0.50 6.74 -10.24
CA ALA A 23 1.02 7.79 -11.11
C ALA A 23 2.40 7.43 -11.66
N GLU A 24 3.15 6.60 -10.94
CA GLU A 24 4.45 6.12 -11.39
C GLU A 24 4.35 4.81 -12.16
N GLY A 25 3.13 4.35 -12.42
CA GLY A 25 2.92 3.13 -13.20
C GLY A 25 2.98 1.85 -12.40
N LEU A 26 2.91 1.92 -11.07
CA LEU A 26 3.01 0.75 -10.21
C LEU A 26 1.66 0.44 -9.55
N SER A 27 1.17 -0.79 -9.76
CA SER A 27 -0.05 -1.25 -9.10
C SER A 27 0.24 -1.61 -7.65
N VAL A 28 -0.64 -1.18 -6.75
CA VAL A 28 -0.51 -1.45 -5.32
C VAL A 28 -1.85 -1.97 -4.81
N ARG A 29 -1.79 -2.97 -3.93
CA ARG A 29 -2.96 -3.47 -3.23
C ARG A 29 -2.96 -2.96 -1.81
N VAL A 30 -4.12 -2.50 -1.36
CA VAL A 30 -4.29 -2.02 0.01
C VAL A 30 -5.13 -3.04 0.76
N ILE A 31 -4.54 -3.67 1.77
CA ILE A 31 -5.21 -4.71 2.55
C ILE A 31 -5.32 -4.24 4.00
N PRO A 32 -6.49 -4.39 4.64
CA PRO A 32 -6.60 -4.06 6.07
C PRO A 32 -5.63 -4.90 6.88
N THR A 33 -4.95 -4.27 7.81
CA THR A 33 -4.00 -4.97 8.67
C THR A 33 -4.71 -5.87 9.67
N ILE A 34 -5.89 -5.47 10.12
CA ILE A 34 -6.68 -6.27 11.05
C ILE A 34 -7.60 -7.24 10.31
N GLY A 35 -8.04 -8.25 11.06
CA GLY A 35 -8.72 -9.40 10.54
C GLY A 35 -9.94 -9.12 9.67
N ILE A 36 -10.26 -10.11 8.87
CA ILE A 36 -11.39 -10.11 7.96
C ILE A 36 -12.67 -10.28 8.77
N GLY A 37 -13.72 -9.58 8.36
CA GLY A 37 -15.02 -9.69 8.99
C GLY A 37 -15.32 -8.58 9.99
N GLU A 38 -14.35 -7.77 10.30
CA GLU A 38 -14.54 -6.60 11.14
C GLU A 38 -15.02 -5.44 10.29
N THR A 39 -15.76 -4.52 10.90
CA THR A 39 -16.09 -3.28 10.24
C THR A 39 -14.82 -2.47 10.11
N ILE A 40 -14.40 -2.19 8.89
CA ILE A 40 -13.15 -1.50 8.63
C ILE A 40 -13.42 -0.05 8.33
N SER A 41 -12.97 0.83 9.20
CA SER A 41 -13.11 2.26 9.00
C SER A 41 -11.87 2.79 8.30
N ARG A 42 -11.94 4.03 7.84
CA ARG A 42 -10.79 4.67 7.20
C ARG A 42 -9.67 5.00 8.18
N THR A 43 -9.94 4.90 9.46
CA THR A 43 -8.95 5.18 10.49
C THR A 43 -8.14 3.96 10.90
N GLU A 44 -8.52 2.78 10.39
CA GLU A 44 -7.81 1.56 10.71
C GLU A 44 -6.52 1.42 9.90
N PRO A 45 -5.50 0.76 10.46
CA PRO A 45 -4.25 0.56 9.73
C PRO A 45 -4.43 -0.27 8.47
N ARG A 46 -3.58 -0.02 7.50
CA ARG A 46 -3.58 -0.74 6.22
C ARG A 46 -2.16 -1.21 5.90
N THR A 47 -2.08 -2.26 5.12
CA THR A 47 -0.80 -2.76 4.62
C THR A 47 -0.83 -2.65 3.09
N LEU A 48 0.25 -2.13 2.53
CA LEU A 48 0.38 -2.00 1.08
C LEU A 48 1.17 -3.16 0.54
N TYR A 49 0.63 -3.80 -0.52
CA TYR A 49 1.29 -4.91 -1.19
C TYR A 49 1.65 -4.51 -2.61
N VAL A 50 2.79 -4.98 -3.06
CA VAL A 50 3.26 -4.75 -4.43
C VAL A 50 3.58 -6.09 -5.07
N PRO A 51 3.59 -6.19 -6.43
CA PRO A 51 4.00 -7.42 -7.09
C PRO A 51 5.44 -7.75 -6.71
N THR A 52 5.73 -9.04 -6.53
CA THR A 52 7.05 -9.50 -6.10
C THR A 52 8.18 -8.90 -6.92
N GLY A 53 8.02 -8.88 -8.24
CA GLY A 53 9.06 -8.35 -9.12
C GLY A 53 9.16 -6.83 -9.15
N LYS A 54 8.29 -6.13 -8.41
CA LYS A 54 8.25 -4.68 -8.43
C LYS A 54 8.61 -4.02 -7.10
N ALA A 55 9.01 -4.82 -6.12
CA ALA A 55 9.36 -4.26 -4.81
C ALA A 55 10.51 -3.25 -4.91
N HIS A 56 11.50 -3.53 -5.76
CA HIS A 56 12.61 -2.61 -5.94
C HIS A 56 12.15 -1.29 -6.60
N VAL A 57 11.18 -1.38 -7.49
CA VAL A 57 10.61 -0.19 -8.15
C VAL A 57 9.90 0.67 -7.10
N ALA A 58 9.12 0.02 -6.22
CA ALA A 58 8.43 0.74 -5.14
C ALA A 58 9.43 1.48 -4.25
N ARG A 59 10.53 0.83 -3.90
CA ARG A 59 11.57 1.48 -3.08
C ARG A 59 12.20 2.67 -3.78
N GLU A 60 12.42 2.56 -5.09
CA GLU A 60 12.98 3.67 -5.86
C GLU A 60 12.02 4.85 -5.89
N ILE A 61 10.72 4.60 -6.01
CA ILE A 61 9.72 5.67 -5.98
C ILE A 61 9.75 6.39 -4.65
N LEU A 62 9.85 5.64 -3.54
CA LEU A 62 9.94 6.23 -2.22
C LEU A 62 11.16 7.15 -2.07
N ARG A 63 12.27 6.78 -2.68
CA ARG A 63 13.49 7.58 -2.59
C ARG A 63 13.38 8.91 -3.29
N LYS A 64 12.49 9.02 -4.27
CA LYS A 64 12.31 10.26 -5.04
C LYS A 64 11.43 11.28 -4.34
N ILE A 65 10.76 10.89 -3.30
CA ILE A 65 9.74 11.72 -2.63
C ILE A 65 10.32 12.51 -1.48
#